data_59bb0f2ba091ac81b9d5ab9d0231e2d2
#
_entry.id   59bb0f2ba091ac81b9d5ab9d0231e2d2
#
_cell.length_a   1.000
_cell.length_b   1.000
_cell.length_c   1.000
_cell.angle_alpha   90.00
_cell.angle_beta   90.00
_cell.angle_gamma   90.00
#
_symmetry.space_group_name_H-M   'P 1'
#
loop_
_entity.id
_entity.type
_entity.pdbx_description
1 polymer ?
#
loop_
_entity_poly.entity_id
_entity_poly.type
_entity_poly.pdbx_seq_one_letter_code
_entity_poly.pdbx_strand_id
1 'polypeptide(L)'
;MKSESNKLAVRGELALIAMVIMNSAGVLLMLHSGSGISAISSVPYGFQQVFPQLTLGTWTYMFQGLLVLVLMLLRRKFMPSYLFSFVVGFVFGKLMDLEKPFIDALPLNIPMRVLYFVLSYLILCFGISLGNRCGLPITPTDLSKTAQTN
;
A
#
# COMPACT_ATOMS: atom_id res chain seq x y z
N MET A 1 -9.16 -11.68 30.67
CA MET A 1 -8.10 -11.90 29.65
C MET A 1 -8.63 -12.08 28.23
N LYS A 2 -9.64 -12.89 27.96
CA LYS A 2 -10.19 -13.06 26.59
C LYS A 2 -10.84 -11.80 25.99
N SER A 3 -11.42 -10.92 26.80
CA SER A 3 -12.09 -9.67 26.34
C SER A 3 -11.10 -8.59 25.91
N GLU A 4 -9.94 -8.50 26.54
CA GLU A 4 -8.92 -7.51 26.17
C GLU A 4 -8.17 -7.91 24.90
N SER A 5 -7.89 -9.21 24.74
CA SER A 5 -7.28 -9.77 23.54
C SER A 5 -8.16 -9.51 22.31
N ASN A 6 -9.49 -9.64 22.44
CA ASN A 6 -10.43 -9.35 21.36
C ASN A 6 -10.50 -7.85 21.00
N LYS A 7 -10.42 -6.97 22.00
CA LYS A 7 -10.38 -5.51 21.78
C LYS A 7 -9.08 -5.04 21.12
N LEU A 8 -7.96 -5.67 21.43
CA LEU A 8 -6.67 -5.38 20.80
C LEU A 8 -6.63 -5.88 19.35
N ALA A 9 -7.21 -7.04 19.06
CA ALA A 9 -7.31 -7.57 17.70
C ALA A 9 -8.21 -6.68 16.81
N VAL A 10 -9.38 -6.30 17.28
CA VAL A 10 -10.30 -5.38 16.56
C VAL A 10 -9.67 -4.01 16.34
N ARG A 11 -8.90 -3.50 17.29
CA ARG A 11 -8.14 -2.25 17.12
C ARG A 11 -7.04 -2.37 16.08
N GLY A 12 -6.38 -3.53 16.01
CA GLY A 12 -5.37 -3.83 14.98
C GLY A 12 -5.95 -3.91 13.58
N GLU A 13 -7.10 -4.57 13.42
CA GLU A 13 -7.80 -4.68 12.13
C GLU A 13 -8.29 -3.32 11.62
N LEU A 14 -8.88 -2.50 12.51
CA LEU A 14 -9.31 -1.14 12.15
C LEU A 14 -8.12 -0.25 11.77
N ALA A 15 -7.02 -0.35 12.50
CA ALA A 15 -5.79 0.38 12.18
C ALA A 15 -5.19 -0.07 10.84
N LEU A 16 -5.26 -1.36 10.51
CA LEU A 16 -4.84 -1.90 9.23
C LEU A 16 -5.68 -1.36 8.08
N ILE A 17 -7.00 -1.36 8.21
CA ILE A 17 -7.91 -0.81 7.20
C ILE A 17 -7.65 0.68 6.99
N ALA A 18 -7.55 1.45 8.07
CA ALA A 18 -7.23 2.87 8.01
C ALA A 18 -5.88 3.13 7.33
N MET A 19 -4.85 2.33 7.65
CA MET A 19 -3.54 2.41 7.03
C MET A 19 -3.59 2.14 5.53
N VAL A 20 -4.31 1.11 5.10
CA VAL A 20 -4.42 0.75 3.68
C VAL A 20 -5.11 1.86 2.89
N ILE A 21 -6.21 2.42 3.43
CA ILE A 21 -6.93 3.53 2.82
C ILE A 21 -6.06 4.79 2.76
N MET A 22 -5.38 5.13 3.84
CA MET A 22 -4.50 6.31 3.87
C MET A 22 -3.32 6.16 2.92
N ASN A 23 -2.71 4.99 2.84
CA ASN A 23 -1.59 4.77 1.94
C ASN A 23 -2.02 4.78 0.47
N SER A 24 -3.16 4.21 0.11
CA SER A 24 -3.67 4.25 -1.27
C SER A 24 -3.97 5.68 -1.71
N ALA A 25 -4.68 6.44 -0.88
CA ALA A 25 -4.95 7.86 -1.13
C ALA A 25 -3.66 8.69 -1.23
N GLY A 26 -2.70 8.45 -0.34
CA GLY A 26 -1.40 9.13 -0.35
C GLY A 26 -0.61 8.90 -1.63
N VAL A 27 -0.53 7.65 -2.11
CA VAL A 27 0.16 7.32 -3.36
C VAL A 27 -0.53 7.96 -4.57
N LEU A 28 -1.85 7.91 -4.63
CA LEU A 28 -2.62 8.52 -5.73
C LEU A 28 -2.50 10.05 -5.73
N LEU A 29 -2.57 10.68 -4.57
CA LEU A 29 -2.42 12.12 -4.43
C LEU A 29 -1.00 12.58 -4.82
N MET A 30 0.02 11.79 -4.45
CA MET A 30 1.39 12.01 -4.85
C MET A 30 1.55 11.92 -6.38
N LEU A 31 0.93 10.91 -6.99
CA LEU A 31 0.90 10.73 -8.44
C LEU A 31 0.18 11.90 -9.13
N HIS A 32 -0.99 12.29 -8.62
CA HIS A 32 -1.79 13.39 -9.16
C HIS A 32 -1.07 14.74 -9.08
N SER A 33 -0.27 14.96 -8.04
CA SER A 33 0.56 16.19 -7.93
C SER A 33 1.57 16.33 -9.07
N GLY A 34 1.94 15.22 -9.72
CA GLY A 34 2.95 15.19 -10.78
C GLY A 34 4.37 15.53 -10.32
N SER A 35 4.59 15.63 -9.00
CA SER A 35 5.89 16.02 -8.43
C SER A 35 6.79 14.81 -8.13
N GLY A 36 6.23 13.62 -8.20
CA GLY A 36 6.98 12.37 -7.99
C GLY A 36 6.09 11.17 -7.72
N ILE A 37 6.73 10.04 -7.57
CA ILE A 37 6.09 8.78 -7.21
C ILE A 37 7.08 7.96 -6.40
N SER A 38 6.59 7.13 -5.48
CA SER A 38 7.47 6.27 -4.70
C SER A 38 8.17 5.24 -5.60
N ALA A 39 9.40 4.86 -5.25
CA ALA A 39 10.19 3.90 -6.02
C ALA A 39 9.45 2.56 -6.25
N ILE A 40 8.69 2.10 -5.25
CA ILE A 40 7.92 0.85 -5.34
C ILE A 40 6.73 1.00 -6.30
N SER A 41 6.08 2.15 -6.30
CA SER A 41 4.92 2.44 -7.16
C SER A 41 5.31 2.85 -8.58
N SER A 42 6.58 3.20 -8.82
CA SER A 42 7.08 3.60 -10.14
C SER A 42 7.01 2.48 -11.17
N VAL A 43 7.25 1.24 -10.75
CA VAL A 43 7.23 0.08 -11.63
C VAL A 43 5.82 -0.20 -12.16
N PRO A 44 4.79 -0.43 -11.32
CA PRO A 44 3.42 -0.61 -11.81
C PRO A 44 2.90 0.60 -12.59
N TYR A 45 3.30 1.81 -12.23
CA TYR A 45 2.94 3.00 -12.98
C TYR A 45 3.57 3.03 -14.39
N GLY A 46 4.85 2.67 -14.50
CA GLY A 46 5.52 2.53 -15.79
C GLY A 46 4.84 1.50 -16.70
N PHE A 47 4.46 0.35 -16.15
CA PHE A 47 3.71 -0.67 -16.88
C PHE A 47 2.33 -0.18 -17.33
N GLN A 48 1.62 0.59 -16.50
CA GLN A 48 0.34 1.19 -16.88
C GLN A 48 0.49 2.17 -18.07
N GLN A 49 1.59 2.92 -18.12
CA GLN A 49 1.85 3.86 -19.23
C GLN A 49 2.07 3.14 -20.57
N VAL A 50 2.71 1.97 -20.52
CA VAL A 50 2.97 1.16 -21.72
C VAL A 50 1.75 0.32 -22.11
N PHE A 51 1.03 -0.19 -21.12
CA PHE A 51 -0.15 -1.05 -21.31
C PHE A 51 -1.38 -0.44 -20.61
N PRO A 52 -2.04 0.55 -21.23
CA PRO A 52 -3.18 1.26 -20.62
C PRO A 52 -4.45 0.42 -20.48
N GLN A 53 -4.44 -0.83 -20.96
CA GLN A 53 -5.56 -1.77 -20.87
C GLN A 53 -5.89 -2.20 -19.43
N LEU A 54 -4.92 -2.11 -18.53
CA LEU A 54 -5.08 -2.47 -17.14
C LEU A 54 -4.94 -1.22 -16.25
N THR A 55 -5.72 -1.20 -15.18
CA THR A 55 -5.70 -0.09 -14.21
C THR A 55 -4.42 -0.08 -13.38
N LEU A 56 -4.08 1.07 -12.81
CA LEU A 56 -2.92 1.21 -11.92
C LEU A 56 -3.02 0.25 -10.73
N GLY A 57 -4.21 0.13 -10.14
CA GLY A 57 -4.44 -0.81 -9.04
C GLY A 57 -4.20 -2.25 -9.44
N THR A 58 -4.63 -2.65 -10.65
CA THR A 58 -4.40 -4.00 -11.19
C THR A 58 -2.91 -4.29 -11.33
N TRP A 59 -2.13 -3.38 -11.91
CA TRP A 59 -0.68 -3.52 -12.00
C TRP A 59 0.00 -3.57 -10.63
N THR A 60 -0.49 -2.75 -9.69
CA THR A 60 0.05 -2.70 -8.34
C THR A 60 -0.12 -4.03 -7.59
N TYR A 61 -1.33 -4.61 -7.59
CA TYR A 61 -1.51 -5.90 -6.89
C TYR A 61 -0.82 -7.07 -7.61
N MET A 62 -0.73 -7.04 -8.95
CA MET A 62 0.03 -8.05 -9.70
C MET A 62 1.52 -7.98 -9.34
N PHE A 63 2.08 -6.78 -9.28
CA PHE A 63 3.47 -6.57 -8.90
C PHE A 63 3.75 -6.99 -7.45
N GLN A 64 2.86 -6.66 -6.52
CA GLN A 64 2.96 -7.13 -5.13
C GLN A 64 2.85 -8.65 -5.03
N GLY A 65 1.94 -9.27 -5.77
CA GLY A 65 1.82 -10.72 -5.86
C GLY A 65 3.11 -11.37 -6.38
N LEU A 66 3.71 -10.80 -7.41
CA LEU A 66 5.00 -11.25 -7.93
C LEU A 66 6.11 -11.15 -6.87
N LEU A 67 6.20 -10.05 -6.14
CA LEU A 67 7.17 -9.88 -5.06
C LEU A 67 7.00 -10.91 -3.95
N VAL A 68 5.76 -11.17 -3.54
CA VAL A 68 5.44 -12.21 -2.54
C VAL A 68 5.85 -13.59 -3.05
N LEU A 69 5.56 -13.89 -4.32
CA LEU A 69 5.93 -15.17 -4.94
C LEU A 69 7.46 -15.35 -5.01
N VAL A 70 8.20 -14.31 -5.41
CA VAL A 70 9.67 -14.32 -5.42
C VAL A 70 10.23 -14.55 -4.01
N LEU A 71 9.67 -13.88 -2.99
CA LEU A 71 10.06 -14.08 -1.60
C LEU A 71 9.80 -15.50 -1.11
N MET A 72 8.65 -16.09 -1.47
CA MET A 72 8.36 -17.49 -1.16
C MET A 72 9.37 -18.44 -1.81
N LEU A 73 9.72 -18.20 -3.07
CA LEU A 73 10.67 -19.04 -3.80
C LEU A 73 12.07 -18.97 -3.19
N LEU A 74 12.53 -17.76 -2.85
CA LEU A 74 13.85 -17.54 -2.24
C LEU A 74 13.96 -18.18 -0.85
N ARG A 75 12.90 -18.15 -0.07
CA ARG A 75 12.90 -18.69 1.30
C ARG A 75 12.56 -20.17 1.38
N ARG A 76 12.05 -20.79 0.33
CA ARG A 76 11.62 -22.19 0.27
C ARG A 76 10.71 -22.61 1.44
N LYS A 77 10.06 -21.67 2.12
CA LYS A 77 9.12 -21.89 3.21
C LYS A 77 7.78 -21.27 2.90
N PHE A 78 6.73 -22.07 2.93
CA PHE A 78 5.36 -21.59 2.84
C PHE A 78 4.92 -21.06 4.20
N MET A 79 4.74 -19.74 4.32
CA MET A 79 4.20 -19.12 5.54
C MET A 79 2.83 -18.51 5.22
N PRO A 80 1.78 -18.74 6.02
CA PRO A 80 0.45 -18.15 5.80
C PRO A 80 0.46 -16.63 5.86
N SER A 81 1.47 -16.02 6.48
CA SER A 81 1.70 -14.58 6.52
C SER A 81 1.89 -13.97 5.11
N TYR A 82 2.46 -14.70 4.17
CA TYR A 82 2.61 -14.24 2.77
C TYR A 82 1.26 -14.15 2.04
N LEU A 83 0.37 -15.10 2.32
CA LEU A 83 -0.98 -15.10 1.76
C LEU A 83 -1.78 -13.90 2.26
N PHE A 84 -1.64 -13.55 3.53
CA PHE A 84 -2.25 -12.36 4.13
C PHE A 84 -1.74 -11.07 3.47
N SER A 85 -0.42 -10.96 3.24
CA SER A 85 0.18 -9.82 2.55
C SER A 85 -0.34 -9.68 1.11
N PHE A 86 -0.58 -10.80 0.42
CA PHE A 86 -1.18 -10.79 -0.92
C PHE A 86 -2.62 -10.25 -0.90
N VAL A 87 -3.44 -10.68 0.08
CA VAL A 87 -4.82 -10.19 0.24
C VAL A 87 -4.83 -8.69 0.51
N VAL A 88 -3.94 -8.21 1.39
CA VAL A 88 -3.81 -6.77 1.67
C VAL A 88 -3.39 -5.99 0.42
N GLY A 89 -2.44 -6.54 -0.37
CA GLY A 89 -2.02 -5.95 -1.63
C GLY A 89 -3.15 -5.88 -2.66
N PHE A 90 -3.99 -6.91 -2.73
CA PHE A 90 -5.16 -6.92 -3.61
C PHE A 90 -6.18 -5.85 -3.21
N VAL A 91 -6.50 -5.75 -1.92
CA VAL A 91 -7.40 -4.72 -1.38
C VAL A 91 -6.83 -3.33 -1.64
N PHE A 92 -5.55 -3.13 -1.43
CA PHE A 92 -4.85 -1.87 -1.71
C PHE A 92 -4.98 -1.46 -3.19
N GLY A 93 -4.76 -2.38 -4.12
CA GLY A 93 -4.91 -2.12 -5.55
C GLY A 93 -6.36 -1.76 -5.94
N LYS A 94 -7.34 -2.46 -5.37
CA LYS A 94 -8.76 -2.14 -5.60
C LYS A 94 -9.17 -0.79 -5.02
N LEU A 95 -8.64 -0.44 -3.84
CA LEU A 95 -8.85 0.89 -3.25
C LEU A 95 -8.26 1.99 -4.13
N MET A 96 -7.06 1.80 -4.67
CA MET A 96 -6.46 2.75 -5.61
C MET A 96 -7.37 2.99 -6.83
N ASP A 97 -7.94 1.93 -7.39
CA ASP A 97 -8.85 2.07 -8.54
C ASP A 97 -10.16 2.79 -8.16
N LEU A 98 -10.64 2.59 -6.93
CA LEU A 98 -11.84 3.25 -6.42
C LEU A 98 -11.61 4.73 -6.10
N GLU A 99 -10.46 5.07 -5.53
CA GLU A 99 -10.12 6.43 -5.11
C GLU A 99 -9.64 7.31 -6.27
N LYS A 100 -9.07 6.69 -7.32
CA LYS A 100 -8.53 7.39 -8.49
C LYS A 100 -9.48 8.42 -9.10
N PRO A 101 -10.75 8.10 -9.45
CA PRO A 101 -11.65 9.07 -10.07
C PRO A 101 -11.96 10.27 -9.18
N PHE A 102 -11.93 10.09 -7.85
CA PHE A 102 -12.12 11.19 -6.90
C PHE A 102 -10.92 12.13 -6.85
N ILE A 103 -9.72 11.57 -6.92
CA ILE A 103 -8.47 12.33 -6.87
C ILE A 103 -8.22 13.02 -8.21
N ASP A 104 -8.52 12.37 -9.34
CA ASP A 104 -8.37 12.94 -10.67
C ASP A 104 -9.34 14.10 -10.91
N ALA A 105 -10.46 14.19 -10.18
CA ALA A 105 -11.40 15.30 -10.22
C ALA A 105 -10.90 16.57 -9.49
N LEU A 106 -9.80 16.49 -8.75
CA LEU A 106 -9.25 17.63 -8.02
C LEU A 106 -8.57 18.63 -8.98
N PRO A 107 -8.73 19.96 -8.75
CA PRO A 107 -8.13 20.97 -9.61
C PRO A 107 -6.60 20.96 -9.53
N LEU A 108 -5.95 21.01 -10.68
CA LEU A 108 -4.49 20.99 -10.83
C LEU A 108 -3.95 22.40 -11.08
N ASN A 109 -3.87 23.21 -10.03
CA ASN A 109 -3.16 24.48 -10.05
C ASN A 109 -1.74 24.33 -9.48
N ILE A 110 -0.79 25.17 -9.90
CA ILE A 110 0.60 25.11 -9.43
C ILE A 110 0.71 25.09 -7.90
N PRO A 111 0.05 26.00 -7.13
CA PRO A 111 0.10 25.94 -5.67
C PRO A 111 -0.57 24.70 -5.09
N MET A 112 -1.63 24.21 -5.75
CA MET A 112 -2.32 22.99 -5.33
C MET A 112 -1.48 21.73 -5.52
N ARG A 113 -0.66 21.67 -6.56
CA ARG A 113 0.26 20.55 -6.78
C ARG A 113 1.25 20.41 -5.62
N VAL A 114 1.82 21.52 -5.18
CA VAL A 114 2.74 21.53 -4.00
C VAL A 114 2.00 21.11 -2.74
N LEU A 115 0.79 21.62 -2.53
CA LEU A 115 -0.05 21.24 -1.39
C LEU A 115 -0.36 19.75 -1.38
N TYR A 116 -0.78 19.18 -2.52
CA TYR A 116 -1.08 17.76 -2.65
C TYR A 116 0.16 16.90 -2.41
N PHE A 117 1.32 17.33 -2.88
CA PHE A 117 2.58 16.62 -2.63
C PHE A 117 2.92 16.58 -1.15
N VAL A 118 2.88 17.72 -0.45
CA VAL A 118 3.15 17.77 1.00
C VAL A 118 2.11 16.96 1.77
N LEU A 119 0.84 17.10 1.43
CA LEU A 119 -0.24 16.37 2.08
C LEU A 119 -0.12 14.85 1.87
N SER A 120 0.21 14.42 0.66
CA SER A 120 0.44 13.01 0.35
C SER A 120 1.58 12.42 1.18
N TYR A 121 2.66 13.18 1.33
CA TYR A 121 3.80 12.77 2.14
C TYR A 121 3.44 12.60 3.61
N LEU A 122 2.68 13.55 4.17
CA LEU A 122 2.19 13.45 5.55
C LEU A 122 1.26 12.26 5.74
N ILE A 123 0.34 12.04 4.82
CA ILE A 123 -0.59 10.89 4.85
C ILE A 123 0.18 9.57 4.81
N LEU A 124 1.18 9.46 3.93
CA LEU A 124 2.02 8.27 3.83
C LEU A 124 2.83 8.02 5.11
N CYS A 125 3.42 9.07 5.70
CA CYS A 125 4.13 8.96 6.98
C CYS A 125 3.22 8.46 8.10
N PHE A 126 2.00 9.00 8.19
CA PHE A 126 1.00 8.55 9.15
C PHE A 126 0.57 7.10 8.91
N GLY A 127 0.30 6.74 7.64
CA GLY A 127 -0.09 5.40 7.26
C GLY A 127 0.98 4.37 7.62
N ILE A 128 2.25 4.65 7.32
CA ILE A 128 3.38 3.78 7.67
C ILE A 128 3.55 3.67 9.20
N SER A 129 3.40 4.79 9.92
CA SER A 129 3.47 4.79 11.38
C SER A 129 2.38 3.94 12.02
N LEU A 130 1.16 4.00 11.50
CA LEU A 130 0.05 3.13 11.91
C LEU A 130 0.36 1.65 11.61
N GLY A 131 0.89 1.35 10.44
CA GLY A 131 1.29 0.00 10.04
C GLY A 131 2.33 -0.61 10.97
N ASN A 132 3.34 0.16 11.34
CA ASN A 132 4.37 -0.28 12.28
C ASN A 132 3.82 -0.58 13.69
N ARG A 133 2.74 0.10 14.10
CA ARG A 133 2.06 -0.18 15.39
C ARG A 133 1.19 -1.42 15.36
N CYS A 134 0.70 -1.83 14.20
CA CYS A 134 -0.12 -3.04 14.08
C CYS A 134 0.67 -4.33 14.26
N GLY A 135 2.02 -4.31 14.13
CA GLY A 135 2.87 -5.48 14.28
C GLY A 135 2.61 -6.60 13.27
N LEU A 136 1.82 -6.32 12.24
CA LEU A 136 1.51 -7.28 11.17
C LEU A 136 2.46 -7.07 9.99
N PRO A 137 2.98 -8.12 9.37
CA PRO A 137 3.82 -8.03 8.18
C PRO A 137 2.94 -7.67 6.97
N ILE A 138 2.85 -6.39 6.66
CA ILE A 138 1.92 -5.85 5.65
C ILE A 138 2.58 -5.72 4.30
N THR A 139 3.89 -5.46 4.28
CA THR A 139 4.65 -5.33 3.04
C THR A 139 5.67 -6.46 2.88
N PRO A 140 6.06 -6.81 1.64
CA PRO A 140 7.11 -7.80 1.40
C PRO A 140 8.44 -7.44 2.08
N THR A 141 8.72 -6.15 2.26
CA THR A 141 9.90 -5.65 2.99
C THR A 141 9.82 -5.89 4.50
N ASP A 142 8.63 -5.83 5.09
CA ASP A 142 8.42 -6.14 6.51
C ASP A 142 8.54 -7.65 6.79
N LEU A 143 8.08 -8.48 5.85
CA LEU A 143 8.27 -9.92 5.90
C LEU A 143 9.75 -10.30 5.93
N SER A 144 10.60 -9.56 5.22
CA SER A 144 12.05 -9.80 5.24
C SER A 144 12.68 -9.49 6.60
N LYS A 145 12.22 -8.46 7.30
CA LYS A 145 12.70 -8.09 8.63
C LYS A 145 12.30 -9.11 9.69
N THR A 146 11.04 -9.52 9.69
CA THR A 146 10.53 -10.53 10.65
C THR A 146 11.26 -11.86 10.53
N ALA A 147 11.76 -12.16 9.37
CA ALA A 147 12.45 -13.41 9.11
C ALA A 147 13.94 -13.36 9.43
N GLN A 148 14.54 -12.19 9.66
CA GLN A 148 15.93 -12.05 10.14
C GLN A 148 16.02 -12.17 11.67
N THR A 149 14.89 -12.05 12.37
CA THR A 149 14.84 -12.06 13.86
C THR A 149 14.58 -13.45 14.44
N ASN A 150 14.31 -14.46 13.60
CA ASN A 150 14.17 -15.87 13.96
C ASN A 150 15.26 -16.72 13.30
#